data_43d3120e0a9df84101c95dcb09bdc312
#
_entry.id   43d3120e0a9df84101c95dcb09bdc312
#
_cell.length_a   1.000
_cell.length_b   1.000
_cell.length_c   1.000
_cell.angle_alpha   90.00
_cell.angle_beta   90.00
_cell.angle_gamma   90.00
#
_symmetry.space_group_name_H-M   'P 1'
#
loop_
_entity.id
_entity.type
_entity.pdbx_description
1 polymer ?
#
loop_
_entity_poly.entity_id
_entity_poly.type
_entity_poly.pdbx_seq_one_letter_code
_entity_poly.pdbx_strand_id
1 'polypeptide(L)'
;MNRFTKQTASYWKQLGSVVRNEFRTIFKDGGVMLILIFALIIYATAYSLAYGSQVLRNVPIGVVDECRTPTSRSLIDTFNAGPNTYVAYNPTSMEEAKELFYGRKIYGVVYIPSDYEEKLYGGEQANVAIYADASYFLMYRQVFQEVVTSIGKTGAMVEFQRLIAKGANIPQAQATTQPVIYQSHNLFNPYLGYGTSVSYTHLRAH
;
A
#
# COMPACT_ATOMS: atom_id res chain seq x y z
N MET A 1 23.07 -52.24 -30.18
CA MET A 1 22.90 -51.36 -29.03
C MET A 1 23.90 -50.22 -29.14
N ASN A 2 23.43 -49.00 -29.45
CA ASN A 2 24.07 -47.96 -30.22
C ASN A 2 25.26 -47.27 -29.54
N ARG A 3 26.31 -46.95 -30.31
CA ARG A 3 27.46 -46.12 -29.93
C ARG A 3 27.01 -44.78 -29.27
N PHE A 4 25.92 -44.23 -29.71
CA PHE A 4 25.34 -42.97 -29.17
C PHE A 4 24.94 -43.09 -27.68
N THR A 5 24.31 -44.17 -27.27
CA THR A 5 23.88 -44.36 -25.87
C THR A 5 25.04 -44.55 -24.88
N LYS A 6 26.16 -45.13 -25.36
CA LYS A 6 27.38 -45.26 -24.53
C LYS A 6 28.10 -43.91 -24.39
N GLN A 7 28.09 -43.10 -25.42
CA GLN A 7 28.73 -41.79 -25.40
C GLN A 7 27.97 -40.80 -24.47
N THR A 8 26.65 -40.75 -24.55
CA THR A 8 25.84 -39.93 -23.65
C THR A 8 25.96 -40.34 -22.18
N ALA A 9 25.98 -41.64 -21.89
CA ALA A 9 26.19 -42.14 -20.53
C ALA A 9 27.59 -41.80 -19.98
N SER A 10 28.60 -41.73 -20.85
CA SER A 10 29.98 -41.31 -20.46
C SER A 10 29.99 -39.80 -20.12
N TYR A 11 29.33 -38.97 -20.92
CA TYR A 11 29.23 -37.53 -20.64
C TYR A 11 28.54 -37.24 -19.30
N TRP A 12 27.44 -37.91 -19.01
CA TRP A 12 26.73 -37.73 -17.74
C TRP A 12 27.56 -38.17 -16.52
N LYS A 13 28.33 -39.25 -16.66
CA LYS A 13 29.27 -39.68 -15.60
C LYS A 13 30.40 -38.67 -15.39
N GLN A 14 30.99 -38.15 -16.48
CA GLN A 14 32.00 -37.11 -16.41
C GLN A 14 31.48 -35.84 -15.80
N LEU A 15 30.32 -35.36 -16.25
CA LEU A 15 29.63 -34.18 -15.67
C LEU A 15 29.38 -34.38 -14.17
N GLY A 16 28.83 -35.51 -13.78
CA GLY A 16 28.61 -35.86 -12.36
C GLY A 16 29.89 -35.88 -11.52
N SER A 17 31.01 -36.36 -12.10
CA SER A 17 32.29 -36.34 -11.41
C SER A 17 32.88 -34.94 -11.24
N VAL A 18 32.76 -34.10 -12.27
CA VAL A 18 33.18 -32.69 -12.22
C VAL A 18 32.35 -31.95 -11.18
N VAL A 19 31.02 -32.02 -11.26
CA VAL A 19 30.12 -31.39 -10.28
C VAL A 19 30.44 -31.81 -8.85
N ARG A 20 30.63 -33.12 -8.62
CA ARG A 20 30.98 -33.62 -7.30
C ARG A 20 32.33 -33.08 -6.81
N ASN A 21 33.35 -33.02 -7.69
CA ASN A 21 34.64 -32.46 -7.35
C ASN A 21 34.57 -30.97 -7.04
N GLU A 22 33.87 -30.20 -7.85
CA GLU A 22 33.66 -28.77 -7.59
C GLU A 22 32.95 -28.54 -6.26
N PHE A 23 31.83 -29.22 -5.99
CA PHE A 23 31.20 -29.18 -4.67
C PHE A 23 32.15 -29.50 -3.53
N ARG A 24 32.96 -30.56 -3.69
CA ARG A 24 33.90 -30.93 -2.65
C ARG A 24 35.01 -29.89 -2.44
N THR A 25 35.44 -29.22 -3.50
CA THR A 25 36.43 -28.14 -3.44
C THR A 25 35.84 -26.93 -2.74
N ILE A 26 34.62 -26.53 -3.10
CA ILE A 26 33.87 -25.41 -2.47
C ILE A 26 33.71 -25.66 -0.95
N PHE A 27 33.25 -26.84 -0.56
CA PHE A 27 33.07 -27.18 0.86
C PHE A 27 34.37 -27.36 1.64
N LYS A 28 35.49 -27.58 0.98
CA LYS A 28 36.82 -27.65 1.61
C LYS A 28 37.50 -26.30 1.74
N ASP A 29 37.10 -25.33 0.92
CA ASP A 29 37.63 -23.97 0.96
C ASP A 29 36.94 -23.18 2.08
N GLY A 30 37.66 -23.00 3.20
CA GLY A 30 37.15 -22.25 4.35
C GLY A 30 36.84 -20.80 4.03
N GLY A 31 37.55 -20.17 3.07
CA GLY A 31 37.28 -18.80 2.64
C GLY A 31 35.96 -18.68 1.86
N VAL A 32 35.72 -19.61 0.94
CA VAL A 32 34.48 -19.67 0.16
C VAL A 32 33.28 -19.95 1.08
N MET A 33 33.42 -20.91 2.01
CA MET A 33 32.38 -21.25 2.97
C MET A 33 32.06 -20.08 3.91
N LEU A 34 33.08 -19.38 4.36
CA LEU A 34 32.93 -18.22 5.22
C LEU A 34 32.15 -17.13 4.49
N ILE A 35 32.53 -16.80 3.25
CA ILE A 35 31.81 -15.79 2.43
C ILE A 35 30.37 -16.23 2.21
N LEU A 36 30.10 -17.48 1.86
CA LEU A 36 28.78 -18.02 1.56
C LEU A 36 27.86 -17.94 2.79
N ILE A 37 28.37 -18.34 3.98
CA ILE A 37 27.62 -18.28 5.23
C ILE A 37 27.40 -16.81 5.67
N PHE A 38 28.46 -15.98 5.62
CA PHE A 38 28.35 -14.57 5.99
C PHE A 38 27.42 -13.81 5.05
N ALA A 39 27.51 -14.03 3.73
CA ALA A 39 26.61 -13.39 2.77
C ALA A 39 25.17 -13.75 3.06
N LEU A 40 24.87 -15.01 3.38
CA LEU A 40 23.51 -15.46 3.70
C LEU A 40 22.99 -14.78 4.97
N ILE A 41 23.80 -14.76 6.04
CA ILE A 41 23.41 -14.15 7.33
C ILE A 41 23.28 -12.64 7.19
N ILE A 42 24.25 -11.97 6.56
CA ILE A 42 24.22 -10.51 6.37
C ILE A 42 23.03 -10.12 5.51
N TYR A 43 22.79 -10.82 4.40
CA TYR A 43 21.65 -10.53 3.53
C TYR A 43 20.33 -10.71 4.26
N ALA A 44 20.13 -11.84 4.95
CA ALA A 44 18.91 -12.11 5.70
C ALA A 44 18.68 -11.05 6.80
N THR A 45 19.74 -10.69 7.52
CA THR A 45 19.68 -9.70 8.61
C THR A 45 19.44 -8.29 8.07
N ALA A 46 20.21 -7.88 7.06
CA ALA A 46 20.09 -6.57 6.44
C ALA A 46 18.71 -6.39 5.77
N TYR A 47 18.24 -7.43 5.08
CA TYR A 47 16.92 -7.44 4.49
C TYR A 47 15.82 -7.33 5.55
N SER A 48 15.89 -8.13 6.63
CA SER A 48 14.92 -8.09 7.72
C SER A 48 14.90 -6.74 8.44
N LEU A 49 16.06 -6.11 8.63
CA LEU A 49 16.16 -4.79 9.24
C LEU A 49 15.63 -3.70 8.32
N ALA A 50 15.99 -3.72 7.03
CA ALA A 50 15.53 -2.74 6.05
C ALA A 50 14.01 -2.79 5.83
N TYR A 51 13.42 -3.98 5.89
CA TYR A 51 11.99 -4.19 5.67
C TYR A 51 11.21 -4.47 6.96
N GLY A 52 11.81 -4.28 8.14
CA GLY A 52 11.16 -4.48 9.44
C GLY A 52 9.93 -3.58 9.66
N SER A 53 9.97 -2.36 9.14
CA SER A 53 8.83 -1.43 9.14
C SER A 53 7.98 -1.61 7.87
N GLN A 54 7.34 -2.75 7.73
CA GLN A 54 6.70 -3.20 6.49
C GLN A 54 5.44 -2.42 6.09
N VAL A 55 4.85 -1.67 7.00
CA VAL A 55 3.64 -0.89 6.76
C VAL A 55 3.97 0.58 6.93
N LEU A 56 3.96 1.32 5.83
CA LEU A 56 4.03 2.77 5.88
C LEU A 56 2.75 3.28 6.56
N ARG A 57 2.91 3.96 7.67
CA ARG A 57 1.82 4.62 8.40
C ARG A 57 2.15 6.10 8.54
N ASN A 58 1.12 6.89 8.82
CA ASN A 58 1.28 8.32 9.05
C ASN A 58 1.99 9.02 7.89
N VAL A 59 1.55 8.77 6.64
CA VAL A 59 2.05 9.49 5.47
C VAL A 59 1.56 10.93 5.55
N PRO A 60 2.45 11.94 5.53
CA PRO A 60 2.05 13.33 5.61
C PRO A 60 1.33 13.77 4.32
N ILE A 61 0.14 14.35 4.50
CA ILE A 61 -0.65 14.94 3.42
C ILE A 61 -0.93 16.42 3.69
N GLY A 62 -1.20 17.18 2.63
CA GLY A 62 -1.72 18.54 2.70
C GLY A 62 -3.19 18.55 2.30
N VAL A 63 -3.99 19.40 2.94
CA VAL A 63 -5.39 19.58 2.57
C VAL A 63 -5.65 21.04 2.23
N VAL A 64 -6.04 21.31 1.00
CA VAL A 64 -6.52 22.62 0.54
C VAL A 64 -8.04 22.61 0.70
N ASP A 65 -8.53 23.27 1.73
CA ASP A 65 -9.96 23.37 2.03
C ASP A 65 -10.50 24.75 1.63
N GLU A 66 -11.14 24.84 0.48
CA GLU A 66 -11.82 26.07 0.04
C GLU A 66 -13.25 26.17 0.59
N CYS A 67 -13.84 25.05 1.01
CA CYS A 67 -15.19 25.03 1.59
C CYS A 67 -15.24 25.69 2.97
N ARG A 68 -14.25 25.38 3.84
CA ARG A 68 -14.07 25.96 5.19
C ARG A 68 -15.29 25.82 6.12
N THR A 69 -16.09 24.79 5.92
CA THR A 69 -17.30 24.51 6.70
C THR A 69 -17.03 23.48 7.80
N PRO A 70 -17.95 23.29 8.76
CA PRO A 70 -17.87 22.20 9.72
C PRO A 70 -17.83 20.82 9.03
N THR A 71 -18.50 20.67 7.89
CA THR A 71 -18.56 19.42 7.12
C THR A 71 -17.21 19.09 6.48
N SER A 72 -16.53 20.06 5.87
CA SER A 72 -15.18 19.86 5.32
C SER A 72 -14.17 19.54 6.43
N ARG A 73 -14.26 20.20 7.58
CA ARG A 73 -13.41 19.91 8.75
C ARG A 73 -13.62 18.49 9.27
N SER A 74 -14.88 18.03 9.35
CA SER A 74 -15.18 16.66 9.74
C SER A 74 -14.56 15.63 8.78
N LEU A 75 -14.56 15.92 7.47
CA LEU A 75 -13.85 15.09 6.49
C LEU A 75 -12.34 15.09 6.75
N ILE A 76 -11.73 16.25 7.02
CA ILE A 76 -10.31 16.38 7.35
C ILE A 76 -9.96 15.56 8.62
N ASP A 77 -10.82 15.60 9.63
CA ASP A 77 -10.63 14.82 10.85
C ASP A 77 -10.64 13.32 10.59
N THR A 78 -11.41 12.84 9.60
CA THR A 78 -11.39 11.42 9.24
C THR A 78 -10.05 10.98 8.62
N PHE A 79 -9.34 11.88 7.92
CA PHE A 79 -7.98 11.59 7.41
C PHE A 79 -6.96 11.45 8.54
N ASN A 80 -7.13 12.20 9.64
CA ASN A 80 -6.28 12.09 10.82
C ASN A 80 -6.63 10.89 11.71
N ALA A 81 -7.87 10.42 11.65
CA ALA A 81 -8.32 9.26 12.42
C ALA A 81 -7.86 7.93 11.82
N GLY A 82 -7.47 7.92 10.55
CA GLY A 82 -6.98 6.74 9.85
C GLY A 82 -5.52 6.40 10.19
N PRO A 83 -5.11 5.13 10.02
CA PRO A 83 -3.77 4.70 10.35
C PRO A 83 -2.71 5.05 9.28
N ASN A 84 -3.14 5.40 8.06
CA ASN A 84 -2.25 5.46 6.92
C ASN A 84 -1.75 6.88 6.62
N THR A 85 -2.55 7.90 6.94
CA THR A 85 -2.21 9.30 6.67
C THR A 85 -2.38 10.17 7.90
N TYR A 86 -1.75 11.35 7.88
CA TYR A 86 -2.08 12.45 8.78
C TYR A 86 -1.96 13.78 8.04
N VAL A 87 -2.80 14.74 8.38
CA VAL A 87 -2.77 16.08 7.80
C VAL A 87 -1.65 16.88 8.45
N ALA A 88 -0.52 16.99 7.74
CA ALA A 88 0.65 17.71 8.22
C ALA A 88 0.54 19.21 7.96
N TYR A 89 -0.14 19.62 6.89
CA TYR A 89 -0.26 21.01 6.46
C TYR A 89 -1.67 21.28 5.92
N ASN A 90 -2.14 22.52 6.17
CA ASN A 90 -3.37 23.04 5.58
C ASN A 90 -3.02 24.26 4.72
N PRO A 91 -2.44 24.05 3.52
CA PRO A 91 -2.12 25.15 2.63
C PRO A 91 -3.37 25.91 2.21
N THR A 92 -3.24 27.21 2.05
CA THR A 92 -4.35 28.12 1.70
C THR A 92 -4.65 28.13 0.21
N SER A 93 -3.70 27.68 -0.60
CA SER A 93 -3.82 27.61 -2.06
C SER A 93 -3.19 26.33 -2.62
N MET A 94 -3.56 26.00 -3.84
CA MET A 94 -2.95 24.89 -4.57
C MET A 94 -1.47 25.15 -4.90
N GLU A 95 -1.06 26.41 -5.07
CA GLU A 95 0.33 26.80 -5.32
C GLU A 95 1.20 26.49 -4.11
N GLU A 96 0.76 26.87 -2.92
CA GLU A 96 1.44 26.53 -1.65
C GLU A 96 1.50 25.02 -1.45
N ALA A 97 0.41 24.30 -1.76
CA ALA A 97 0.38 22.85 -1.69
C ALA A 97 1.41 22.19 -2.64
N LYS A 98 1.58 22.71 -3.86
CA LYS A 98 2.60 22.26 -4.81
C LYS A 98 4.02 22.48 -4.30
N GLU A 99 4.31 23.63 -3.68
CA GLU A 99 5.62 23.89 -3.09
C GLU A 99 5.96 22.90 -1.99
N LEU A 100 4.99 22.60 -1.10
CA LEU A 100 5.13 21.58 -0.06
C LEU A 100 5.36 20.19 -0.65
N PHE A 101 4.64 19.86 -1.72
CA PHE A 101 4.73 18.58 -2.41
C PHE A 101 6.08 18.41 -3.12
N TYR A 102 6.53 19.41 -3.90
CA TYR A 102 7.86 19.38 -4.54
C TYR A 102 9.00 19.43 -3.52
N GLY A 103 8.78 20.12 -2.39
CA GLY A 103 9.72 20.13 -1.27
C GLY A 103 9.74 18.83 -0.45
N ARG A 104 8.95 17.81 -0.84
CA ARG A 104 8.81 16.50 -0.17
C ARG A 104 8.42 16.58 1.29
N LYS A 105 7.73 17.63 1.67
CA LYS A 105 7.14 17.79 3.02
C LYS A 105 5.83 17.02 3.14
N ILE A 106 5.13 16.82 2.03
CA ILE A 106 3.90 16.03 1.90
C ILE A 106 4.00 15.10 0.69
N TYR A 107 3.29 13.99 0.73
CA TYR A 107 3.26 12.99 -0.35
C TYR A 107 1.90 12.88 -1.02
N GLY A 108 0.93 13.65 -0.56
CA GLY A 108 -0.37 13.79 -1.18
C GLY A 108 -1.00 15.13 -0.86
N VAL A 109 -1.84 15.59 -1.77
CA VAL A 109 -2.68 16.80 -1.60
C VAL A 109 -4.12 16.41 -1.83
N VAL A 110 -4.98 16.77 -0.90
CA VAL A 110 -6.44 16.66 -1.03
C VAL A 110 -7.00 18.04 -1.22
N TYR A 111 -7.79 18.22 -2.27
CA TYR A 111 -8.46 19.49 -2.56
C TYR A 111 -9.96 19.34 -2.35
N ILE A 112 -10.52 20.17 -1.47
CA ILE A 112 -11.94 20.24 -1.16
C ILE A 112 -12.48 21.57 -1.72
N PRO A 113 -13.31 21.53 -2.77
CA PRO A 113 -13.83 22.75 -3.41
C PRO A 113 -14.84 23.47 -2.52
N SER A 114 -15.07 24.75 -2.82
CA SER A 114 -15.96 25.62 -2.05
C SER A 114 -17.42 25.16 -2.05
N ASP A 115 -17.86 24.47 -3.10
CA ASP A 115 -19.23 23.96 -3.27
C ASP A 115 -19.44 22.54 -2.67
N TYR A 116 -18.44 22.00 -1.95
CA TYR A 116 -18.47 20.65 -1.41
C TYR A 116 -19.68 20.39 -0.52
N GLU A 117 -19.93 21.25 0.46
CA GLU A 117 -21.03 21.08 1.43
C GLU A 117 -22.39 21.26 0.77
N GLU A 118 -22.53 22.26 -0.09
CA GLU A 118 -23.76 22.55 -0.82
C GLU A 118 -24.20 21.36 -1.67
N LYS A 119 -23.29 20.81 -2.48
CA LYS A 119 -23.54 19.62 -3.31
C LYS A 119 -23.84 18.38 -2.47
N LEU A 120 -23.08 18.17 -1.41
CA LEU A 120 -23.23 17.00 -0.55
C LEU A 120 -24.62 16.94 0.09
N TYR A 121 -25.08 18.03 0.66
CA TYR A 121 -26.42 18.09 1.27
C TYR A 121 -27.55 18.34 0.24
N GLY A 122 -27.25 18.93 -0.89
CA GLY A 122 -28.18 19.07 -2.02
C GLY A 122 -28.53 17.74 -2.68
N GLY A 123 -27.73 16.70 -2.43
CA GLY A 123 -27.89 15.38 -3.05
C GLY A 123 -27.28 15.29 -4.43
N GLU A 124 -26.36 16.18 -4.73
CA GLU A 124 -25.53 16.19 -5.93
C GLU A 124 -24.20 15.48 -5.65
N GLN A 125 -23.42 15.22 -6.71
CA GLN A 125 -22.09 14.68 -6.55
C GLN A 125 -21.11 15.78 -6.11
N ALA A 126 -20.66 15.70 -4.86
CA ALA A 126 -19.56 16.51 -4.37
C ALA A 126 -18.22 15.89 -4.80
N ASN A 127 -17.35 16.68 -5.44
CA ASN A 127 -16.07 16.21 -5.94
C ASN A 127 -14.95 16.63 -4.98
N VAL A 128 -14.10 15.68 -4.62
CA VAL A 128 -12.85 15.92 -3.89
C VAL A 128 -11.70 15.41 -4.77
N ALA A 129 -10.71 16.25 -5.03
CA ALA A 129 -9.58 15.86 -5.85
C ALA A 129 -8.41 15.37 -4.99
N ILE A 130 -7.73 14.33 -5.47
CA ILE A 130 -6.56 13.72 -4.80
C ILE A 130 -5.39 13.82 -5.76
N TYR A 131 -4.29 14.43 -5.30
CA TYR A 131 -3.03 14.51 -6.02
C TYR A 131 -1.98 13.76 -5.20
N ALA A 132 -1.35 12.75 -5.77
CA ALA A 132 -0.31 11.97 -5.11
C ALA A 132 0.75 11.52 -6.10
N ASP A 133 2.00 11.37 -5.63
CA ASP A 133 3.12 10.97 -6.47
C ASP A 133 3.15 9.45 -6.65
N ALA A 134 2.76 8.98 -7.82
CA ALA A 134 2.76 7.57 -8.18
C ALA A 134 4.18 6.96 -8.30
N SER A 135 5.23 7.78 -8.37
CA SER A 135 6.62 7.30 -8.38
C SER A 135 6.99 6.62 -7.06
N TYR A 136 6.34 7.02 -5.98
CA TYR A 136 6.45 6.39 -4.66
C TYR A 136 5.25 5.49 -4.39
N PHE A 137 5.16 4.38 -5.10
CA PHE A 137 4.00 3.50 -5.13
C PHE A 137 3.41 3.16 -3.75
N LEU A 138 4.25 2.89 -2.75
CA LEU A 138 3.77 2.55 -1.40
C LEU A 138 3.09 3.75 -0.72
N MET A 139 3.66 4.95 -0.85
CA MET A 139 3.07 6.18 -0.28
C MET A 139 1.79 6.56 -1.03
N TYR A 140 1.84 6.52 -2.37
CA TYR A 140 0.66 6.73 -3.22
C TYR A 140 -0.50 5.82 -2.80
N ARG A 141 -0.24 4.53 -2.65
CA ARG A 141 -1.25 3.55 -2.26
C ARG A 141 -1.87 3.87 -0.89
N GLN A 142 -1.05 4.24 0.10
CA GLN A 142 -1.55 4.56 1.44
C GLN A 142 -2.42 5.82 1.43
N VAL A 143 -1.95 6.89 0.77
CA VAL A 143 -2.72 8.13 0.63
C VAL A 143 -4.04 7.87 -0.10
N PHE A 144 -3.99 7.24 -1.25
CA PHE A 144 -5.16 6.97 -2.07
C PHE A 144 -6.19 6.10 -1.32
N GLN A 145 -5.76 5.01 -0.70
CA GLN A 145 -6.64 4.10 0.03
C GLN A 145 -7.31 4.81 1.22
N GLU A 146 -6.56 5.57 2.01
CA GLU A 146 -7.10 6.27 3.17
C GLU A 146 -8.12 7.34 2.75
N VAL A 147 -7.74 8.20 1.81
CA VAL A 147 -8.58 9.32 1.38
C VAL A 147 -9.87 8.80 0.73
N VAL A 148 -9.79 7.83 -0.18
CA VAL A 148 -10.98 7.24 -0.82
C VAL A 148 -11.90 6.57 0.20
N THR A 149 -11.31 5.84 1.16
CA THR A 149 -12.11 5.19 2.23
C THR A 149 -12.81 6.23 3.11
N SER A 150 -12.12 7.30 3.48
CA SER A 150 -12.67 8.37 4.31
C SER A 150 -13.78 9.15 3.59
N ILE A 151 -13.57 9.49 2.32
CA ILE A 151 -14.61 10.13 1.48
C ILE A 151 -15.83 9.23 1.38
N GLY A 152 -15.62 7.94 1.10
CA GLY A 152 -16.72 6.97 1.00
C GLY A 152 -17.54 6.84 2.30
N LYS A 153 -16.85 6.78 3.45
CA LYS A 153 -17.51 6.74 4.77
C LYS A 153 -18.31 8.00 5.05
N THR A 154 -17.73 9.18 4.79
CA THR A 154 -18.40 10.46 5.00
C THR A 154 -19.62 10.60 4.10
N GLY A 155 -19.50 10.26 2.81
CA GLY A 155 -20.62 10.26 1.88
C GLY A 155 -21.75 9.33 2.30
N ALA A 156 -21.41 8.10 2.71
CA ALA A 156 -22.40 7.13 3.20
C ALA A 156 -23.10 7.62 4.48
N MET A 157 -22.37 8.27 5.38
CA MET A 157 -22.95 8.81 6.62
C MET A 157 -23.94 9.95 6.33
N VAL A 158 -23.59 10.87 5.43
CA VAL A 158 -24.49 11.97 5.05
C VAL A 158 -25.73 11.43 4.35
N GLU A 159 -25.57 10.49 3.42
CA GLU A 159 -26.72 9.89 2.75
C GLU A 159 -27.62 9.12 3.73
N PHE A 160 -27.04 8.40 4.68
CA PHE A 160 -27.79 7.73 5.74
C PHE A 160 -28.64 8.75 6.53
N GLN A 161 -28.04 9.85 7.00
CA GLN A 161 -28.74 10.91 7.73
C GLN A 161 -29.86 11.52 6.88
N ARG A 162 -29.62 11.74 5.59
CA ARG A 162 -30.61 12.25 4.65
C ARG A 162 -31.80 11.32 4.48
N LEU A 163 -31.57 10.01 4.39
CA LEU A 163 -32.63 9.01 4.28
C LEU A 163 -33.47 8.94 5.55
N ILE A 164 -32.85 8.99 6.72
CA ILE A 164 -33.58 9.05 8.00
C ILE A 164 -34.44 10.33 8.09
N ALA A 165 -33.88 11.47 7.71
CA ALA A 165 -34.64 12.73 7.67
C ALA A 165 -35.85 12.70 6.71
N LYS A 166 -35.79 11.87 5.67
CA LYS A 166 -36.87 11.60 4.72
C LYS A 166 -37.88 10.56 5.21
N GLY A 167 -37.68 10.01 6.42
CA GLY A 167 -38.60 9.04 7.04
C GLY A 167 -38.26 7.56 6.76
N ALA A 168 -37.10 7.26 6.18
CA ALA A 168 -36.66 5.89 6.05
C ALA A 168 -36.37 5.28 7.44
N ASN A 169 -36.66 3.99 7.60
CA ASN A 169 -36.25 3.27 8.81
C ASN A 169 -34.74 2.93 8.76
N ILE A 170 -34.13 2.68 9.93
CA ILE A 170 -32.71 2.41 10.06
C ILE A 170 -32.22 1.26 9.16
N PRO A 171 -32.88 0.07 9.15
CA PRO A 171 -32.44 -1.02 8.27
C PRO A 171 -32.49 -0.68 6.77
N GLN A 172 -33.51 0.06 6.37
CA GLN A 172 -33.66 0.49 4.97
C GLN A 172 -32.59 1.51 4.59
N ALA A 173 -32.31 2.50 5.45
CA ALA A 173 -31.25 3.48 5.22
C ALA A 173 -29.87 2.81 5.15
N GLN A 174 -29.58 1.84 6.03
CA GLN A 174 -28.34 1.05 6.00
C GLN A 174 -28.19 0.25 4.71
N ALA A 175 -29.24 -0.46 4.31
CA ALA A 175 -29.24 -1.26 3.08
C ALA A 175 -29.03 -0.40 1.82
N THR A 176 -29.51 0.85 1.83
CA THR A 176 -29.34 1.78 0.70
C THR A 176 -27.95 2.35 0.65
N THR A 177 -27.38 2.75 1.80
CA THR A 177 -26.03 3.36 1.85
C THR A 177 -24.90 2.35 1.79
N GLN A 178 -25.14 1.13 2.23
CA GLN A 178 -24.18 0.00 2.21
C GLN A 178 -24.89 -1.28 1.75
N PRO A 179 -25.26 -1.39 0.47
CA PRO A 179 -26.00 -2.53 -0.06
C PRO A 179 -25.21 -3.84 -0.01
N VAL A 180 -23.88 -3.76 0.04
CA VAL A 180 -22.99 -4.91 0.12
C VAL A 180 -22.00 -4.71 1.24
N ILE A 181 -22.01 -5.61 2.22
CA ILE A 181 -20.98 -5.71 3.25
C ILE A 181 -19.97 -6.74 2.77
N TYR A 182 -18.74 -6.29 2.50
CA TYR A 182 -17.65 -7.21 2.17
C TYR A 182 -16.80 -7.47 3.41
N GLN A 183 -16.40 -8.72 3.56
CA GLN A 183 -15.41 -9.11 4.56
C GLN A 183 -14.12 -9.48 3.82
N SER A 184 -13.07 -8.72 4.07
CA SER A 184 -11.75 -8.98 3.51
C SER A 184 -10.93 -9.81 4.50
N HIS A 185 -10.57 -11.02 4.09
CA HIS A 185 -9.66 -11.89 4.84
C HIS A 185 -8.34 -12.02 4.09
N ASN A 186 -7.31 -11.35 4.57
CA ASN A 186 -5.97 -11.46 4.01
C ASN A 186 -5.32 -12.75 4.50
N LEU A 187 -5.32 -13.81 3.66
CA LEU A 187 -4.90 -15.16 4.06
C LEU A 187 -3.39 -15.29 4.29
N PHE A 188 -2.56 -14.63 3.48
CA PHE A 188 -1.11 -14.83 3.49
C PHE A 188 -0.29 -13.60 3.93
N ASN A 189 -0.87 -12.42 3.86
CA ASN A 189 -0.23 -11.18 4.28
C ASN A 189 -1.25 -10.29 5.00
N PRO A 190 -1.60 -10.62 6.27
CA PRO A 190 -2.66 -9.92 7.00
C PRO A 190 -2.37 -8.44 7.21
N TYR A 191 -1.09 -8.05 7.24
CA TYR A 191 -0.65 -6.68 7.45
C TYR A 191 -0.42 -5.91 6.15
N LEU A 192 -0.59 -6.53 4.97
CA LEU A 192 -0.32 -5.97 3.64
C LEU A 192 1.11 -5.40 3.53
N GLY A 193 2.06 -5.98 4.28
CA GLY A 193 3.45 -5.56 4.30
C GLY A 193 4.18 -5.93 3.01
N TYR A 194 5.02 -5.01 2.52
CA TYR A 194 5.79 -5.23 1.29
C TYR A 194 6.76 -6.41 1.41
N GLY A 195 7.53 -6.46 2.50
CA GLY A 195 8.48 -7.55 2.73
C GLY A 195 7.82 -8.93 2.82
N THR A 196 6.66 -9.01 3.47
CA THR A 196 5.86 -10.24 3.52
C THR A 196 5.37 -10.64 2.13
N SER A 197 4.90 -9.68 1.33
CA SER A 197 4.45 -9.91 -0.05
C SER A 197 5.57 -10.46 -0.92
N VAL A 198 6.76 -9.82 -0.87
CA VAL A 198 7.93 -10.25 -1.66
C VAL A 198 8.42 -11.63 -1.22
N SER A 199 8.49 -11.90 0.09
CA SER A 199 8.92 -13.20 0.61
C SER A 199 8.00 -14.33 0.15
N TYR A 200 6.68 -14.15 0.22
CA TYR A 200 5.73 -15.17 -0.26
C TYR A 200 5.78 -15.36 -1.77
N THR A 201 5.99 -14.31 -2.53
CA THR A 201 6.10 -14.40 -3.99
C THR A 201 7.34 -15.19 -4.39
N HIS A 202 8.48 -14.92 -3.76
CA HIS A 202 9.72 -15.63 -4.05
C HIS A 202 9.73 -17.09 -3.57
N LEU A 203 9.15 -17.37 -2.40
CA LEU A 203 9.07 -18.75 -1.88
C LEU A 203 8.10 -19.64 -2.67
N ARG A 204 7.10 -19.07 -3.34
CA ARG A 204 6.11 -19.81 -4.11
C ARG A 204 6.50 -20.01 -5.58
N ALA A 205 7.50 -19.28 -6.06
CA ALA A 205 8.00 -19.39 -7.44
C ALA A 205 8.96 -20.60 -7.64
N HIS A 206 9.20 -21.37 -6.59
CA HIS A 206 9.95 -22.63 -6.56
C HIS A 206 9.07 -23.71 -5.93
#